data_cb6b42815180fc631185647a7aef15c6
#
_entry.id   cb6b42815180fc631185647a7aef15c6
#
_cell.length_a   1.000
_cell.length_b   1.000
_cell.length_c   1.000
_cell.angle_alpha   90.00
_cell.angle_beta   90.00
_cell.angle_gamma   90.00
#
_symmetry.space_group_name_H-M   'P 1'
#
loop_
_entity.id
_entity.type
_entity.pdbx_description
1 polymer ?
#
loop_
_entity_poly.entity_id
_entity_poly.type
_entity_poly.pdbx_seq_one_letter_code
_entity_poly.pdbx_strand_id
1 'polypeptide(L)'
;KIQVAYDDQPKVYSQMFDELDEAIALLDENIDRSITSTTDQVFDGTAVKWCRFANSMKLRLAMRVVYTDFVSSKGLSPQQLGEQAVAHSVGVMQSNADNAQLSSLAFGKDGNPLYTACMYNSPAGSVTGGDSHAAADIICYMNGYEDPRREKYFSKAQFSGDNAPEYVGMRRGIAIPALSTVGLLYSGVNFVDGMATPLQWMNAAEVAFLKAE
;
A
#
# COMPACT_ATOMS: atom_id res chain seq x y z
N LYS A 1 4.75 -35.54 0.33
CA LYS A 1 4.83 -34.06 0.40
C LYS A 1 5.93 -33.62 -0.56
N ILE A 2 5.60 -32.75 -1.52
CA ILE A 2 6.60 -32.10 -2.36
C ILE A 2 7.21 -30.97 -1.50
N GLN A 3 8.49 -31.06 -1.23
CA GLN A 3 9.25 -29.98 -0.58
C GLN A 3 9.92 -29.16 -1.67
N VAL A 4 9.69 -27.87 -1.68
CA VAL A 4 10.37 -26.92 -2.57
C VAL A 4 11.35 -26.14 -1.71
N ALA A 5 12.62 -26.07 -2.14
CA ALA A 5 13.63 -25.26 -1.47
C ALA A 5 13.32 -23.77 -1.70
N TYR A 6 13.62 -22.94 -0.70
CA TYR A 6 13.57 -21.49 -0.87
C TYR A 6 14.75 -21.03 -1.72
N ASP A 7 14.50 -20.05 -2.59
CA ASP A 7 15.56 -19.34 -3.29
C ASP A 7 16.23 -18.31 -2.37
N ASP A 8 17.51 -18.04 -2.61
CA ASP A 8 18.24 -17.00 -1.91
C ASP A 8 17.68 -15.61 -2.27
N GLN A 9 17.61 -14.74 -1.28
CA GLN A 9 17.04 -13.40 -1.45
C GLN A 9 17.68 -12.58 -2.59
N PRO A 10 19.01 -12.54 -2.77
CA PRO A 10 19.63 -11.85 -3.92
C PRO A 10 19.16 -12.38 -5.27
N LYS A 11 18.98 -13.69 -5.40
CA LYS A 11 18.46 -14.32 -6.63
C LYS A 11 17.02 -13.85 -6.92
N VAL A 12 16.18 -13.81 -5.89
CA VAL A 12 14.79 -13.36 -6.03
C VAL A 12 14.74 -11.88 -6.47
N TYR A 13 15.55 -11.00 -5.85
CA TYR A 13 15.61 -9.59 -6.27
C TYR A 13 16.14 -9.45 -7.71
N SER A 14 17.18 -10.21 -8.10
CA SER A 14 17.67 -10.20 -9.49
C SER A 14 16.57 -10.55 -10.47
N GLN A 15 15.81 -11.61 -10.20
CA GLN A 15 14.70 -12.02 -11.05
C GLN A 15 13.60 -10.93 -11.12
N MET A 16 13.25 -10.32 -9.99
CA MET A 16 12.27 -9.22 -9.97
C MET A 16 12.71 -8.04 -10.85
N PHE A 17 13.99 -7.67 -10.83
CA PHE A 17 14.51 -6.61 -11.70
C PHE A 17 14.50 -7.00 -13.17
N ASP A 18 14.85 -8.23 -13.50
CA ASP A 18 14.83 -8.71 -14.88
C ASP A 18 13.41 -8.75 -15.44
N GLU A 19 12.44 -9.23 -14.67
CA GLU A 19 11.01 -9.23 -15.04
C GLU A 19 10.44 -7.82 -15.19
N LEU A 20 10.83 -6.88 -14.33
CA LEU A 20 10.43 -5.47 -14.46
C LEU A 20 11.03 -4.82 -15.70
N ASP A 21 12.30 -5.08 -16.00
CA ASP A 21 12.96 -4.57 -17.20
C ASP A 21 12.29 -5.07 -18.48
N GLU A 22 11.90 -6.34 -18.52
CA GLU A 22 11.16 -6.94 -19.64
C GLU A 22 9.76 -6.28 -19.76
N ALA A 23 9.05 -6.16 -18.64
CA ALA A 23 7.72 -5.54 -18.62
C ALA A 23 7.78 -4.07 -19.08
N ILE A 24 8.76 -3.29 -18.62
CA ILE A 24 8.95 -1.89 -19.00
C ILE A 24 9.23 -1.80 -20.50
N ALA A 25 10.12 -2.65 -21.05
CA ALA A 25 10.43 -2.65 -22.48
C ALA A 25 9.19 -2.96 -23.34
N LEU A 26 8.40 -3.98 -22.96
CA LEU A 26 7.17 -4.33 -23.67
C LEU A 26 6.11 -3.22 -23.60
N LEU A 27 5.99 -2.53 -22.46
CA LEU A 27 5.07 -1.42 -22.32
C LEU A 27 5.53 -0.20 -23.12
N ASP A 28 6.82 0.08 -23.18
CA ASP A 28 7.38 1.19 -23.94
C ASP A 28 7.20 1.00 -25.45
N GLU A 29 7.43 -0.21 -25.95
CA GLU A 29 7.15 -0.58 -27.36
C GLU A 29 5.67 -0.44 -27.75
N ASN A 30 4.78 -0.54 -26.77
CA ASN A 30 3.33 -0.49 -26.98
C ASN A 30 2.67 0.70 -26.28
N ILE A 31 3.40 1.78 -26.09
CA ILE A 31 3.02 2.90 -25.22
C ILE A 31 1.71 3.58 -25.66
N ASP A 32 1.45 3.61 -26.95
CA ASP A 32 0.24 4.20 -27.55
C ASP A 32 -0.95 3.23 -27.60
N ARG A 33 -0.76 2.00 -27.17
CA ARG A 33 -1.84 1.00 -27.14
C ARG A 33 -2.62 1.11 -25.84
N SER A 34 -3.91 0.78 -25.91
CA SER A 34 -4.77 0.64 -24.74
C SER A 34 -5.49 -0.70 -24.78
N ILE A 35 -5.72 -1.27 -23.61
CA ILE A 35 -6.66 -2.36 -23.40
C ILE A 35 -8.02 -1.79 -22.95
N THR A 36 -9.07 -2.60 -22.98
CA THR A 36 -10.39 -2.12 -22.54
C THR A 36 -10.39 -1.87 -21.03
N SER A 37 -10.98 -0.76 -20.62
CA SER A 37 -11.11 -0.39 -19.19
C SER A 37 -11.84 -1.44 -18.35
N THR A 38 -12.72 -2.22 -18.95
CA THR A 38 -13.40 -3.34 -18.27
C THR A 38 -12.46 -4.47 -17.90
N THR A 39 -11.34 -4.61 -18.60
CA THR A 39 -10.30 -5.62 -18.31
C THR A 39 -9.27 -5.10 -17.32
N ASP A 40 -8.88 -3.83 -17.43
CA ASP A 40 -7.93 -3.17 -16.53
C ASP A 40 -8.68 -2.33 -15.49
N GLN A 41 -8.79 -2.87 -14.30
CA GLN A 41 -9.44 -2.23 -13.15
C GLN A 41 -8.49 -1.31 -12.34
N VAL A 42 -7.26 -1.08 -12.83
CA VAL A 42 -6.25 -0.25 -12.14
C VAL A 42 -6.04 1.07 -12.88
N PHE A 43 -5.74 1.03 -14.17
CA PHE A 43 -5.35 2.21 -14.96
C PHE A 43 -6.21 2.43 -16.21
N ASP A 44 -7.39 1.82 -16.26
CA ASP A 44 -8.33 1.97 -17.38
C ASP A 44 -7.70 1.66 -18.75
N GLY A 45 -6.80 0.69 -18.79
CA GLY A 45 -6.14 0.23 -20.02
C GLY A 45 -4.98 1.10 -20.51
N THR A 46 -4.48 2.02 -19.71
CA THR A 46 -3.46 2.99 -20.12
C THR A 46 -2.04 2.46 -19.98
N ALA A 47 -1.36 2.10 -21.07
CA ALA A 47 0.01 1.57 -21.08
C ALA A 47 1.03 2.52 -20.40
N VAL A 48 0.90 3.84 -20.62
CA VAL A 48 1.75 4.85 -19.99
C VAL A 48 1.71 4.76 -18.46
N LYS A 49 0.54 4.58 -17.86
CA LYS A 49 0.41 4.47 -16.40
C LYS A 49 0.99 3.15 -15.87
N TRP A 50 0.81 2.05 -16.61
CA TRP A 50 1.46 0.79 -16.29
C TRP A 50 2.98 0.88 -16.36
N CYS A 51 3.53 1.57 -17.36
CA CYS A 51 4.96 1.79 -17.49
C CYS A 51 5.51 2.65 -16.32
N ARG A 52 4.82 3.74 -15.95
CA ARG A 52 5.17 4.55 -14.76
C ARG A 52 5.13 3.74 -13.48
N PHE A 53 4.13 2.89 -13.32
CA PHE A 53 4.02 2.02 -12.16
C PHE A 53 5.17 1.01 -12.11
N ALA A 54 5.52 0.35 -13.23
CA ALA A 54 6.63 -0.59 -13.31
C ALA A 54 7.98 0.09 -12.99
N ASN A 55 8.25 1.29 -13.51
CA ASN A 55 9.42 2.09 -13.15
C ASN A 55 9.41 2.46 -11.65
N SER A 56 8.26 2.81 -11.09
CA SER A 56 8.13 3.11 -9.66
C SER A 56 8.38 1.89 -8.78
N MET A 57 7.93 0.71 -9.21
CA MET A 57 8.24 -0.57 -8.54
C MET A 57 9.74 -0.88 -8.61
N LYS A 58 10.38 -0.65 -9.76
CA LYS A 58 11.84 -0.80 -9.91
C LYS A 58 12.58 0.12 -8.94
N LEU A 59 12.18 1.39 -8.83
CA LEU A 59 12.73 2.32 -7.85
C LEU A 59 12.52 1.84 -6.41
N ARG A 60 11.30 1.39 -6.05
CA ARG A 60 11.01 0.84 -4.71
C ARG A 60 11.90 -0.35 -4.37
N LEU A 61 12.10 -1.28 -5.31
CA LEU A 61 13.00 -2.42 -5.10
C LEU A 61 14.46 -2.00 -4.96
N ALA A 62 14.91 -1.04 -5.76
CA ALA A 62 16.28 -0.50 -5.68
C ALA A 62 16.54 0.10 -4.29
N MET A 63 15.61 0.91 -3.77
CA MET A 63 15.70 1.50 -2.43
C MET A 63 15.67 0.46 -1.30
N ARG A 64 15.04 -0.71 -1.52
CA ARG A 64 15.05 -1.81 -0.54
C ARG A 64 16.41 -2.47 -0.36
N VAL A 65 17.24 -2.43 -1.37
CA VAL A 65 18.56 -3.09 -1.37
C VAL A 65 19.73 -2.10 -1.45
N VAL A 66 19.47 -0.78 -1.37
CA VAL A 66 20.49 0.27 -1.56
C VAL A 66 21.64 0.20 -0.55
N TYR A 67 21.37 -0.23 0.67
CA TYR A 67 22.37 -0.36 1.74
C TYR A 67 22.94 -1.79 1.88
N THR A 68 22.85 -2.59 0.81
CA THR A 68 23.39 -3.95 0.76
C THR A 68 24.44 -4.09 -0.34
N ASP A 69 25.18 -5.20 -0.35
CA ASP A 69 26.14 -5.54 -1.43
C ASP A 69 25.43 -6.13 -2.67
N PHE A 70 24.15 -5.85 -2.86
CA PHE A 70 23.39 -6.38 -3.98
C PHE A 70 23.92 -5.87 -5.32
N VAL A 71 24.05 -6.78 -6.27
CA VAL A 71 24.33 -6.47 -7.68
C VAL A 71 23.37 -7.31 -8.53
N SER A 72 22.71 -6.68 -9.49
CA SER A 72 21.75 -7.35 -10.37
C SER A 72 22.43 -8.36 -11.31
N SER A 73 21.66 -9.20 -11.98
CA SER A 73 22.11 -10.11 -13.06
C SER A 73 22.89 -9.39 -14.17
N LYS A 74 22.58 -8.10 -14.40
CA LYS A 74 23.22 -7.23 -15.40
C LYS A 74 24.43 -6.46 -14.87
N GLY A 75 24.87 -6.75 -13.65
CA GLY A 75 26.03 -6.09 -13.03
C GLY A 75 25.74 -4.65 -12.53
N LEU A 76 24.47 -4.27 -12.38
CA LEU A 76 24.08 -2.92 -11.94
C LEU A 76 23.92 -2.86 -10.42
N SER A 77 24.41 -1.76 -9.82
CA SER A 77 24.15 -1.46 -8.41
C SER A 77 22.70 -1.01 -8.18
N PRO A 78 22.20 -1.06 -6.93
CA PRO A 78 20.88 -0.54 -6.58
C PRO A 78 20.68 0.93 -6.99
N GLN A 79 21.69 1.76 -6.78
CA GLN A 79 21.65 3.16 -7.20
C GLN A 79 21.43 3.29 -8.71
N GLN A 80 22.22 2.57 -9.53
CA GLN A 80 22.07 2.59 -10.99
C GLN A 80 20.69 2.11 -11.45
N LEU A 81 20.11 1.09 -10.78
CA LEU A 81 18.77 0.59 -11.08
C LEU A 81 17.69 1.64 -10.75
N GLY A 82 17.83 2.34 -9.63
CA GLY A 82 16.93 3.44 -9.24
C GLY A 82 17.03 4.63 -10.20
N GLU A 83 18.25 5.07 -10.53
CA GLU A 83 18.51 6.15 -11.48
C GLU A 83 17.94 5.84 -12.87
N GLN A 84 18.10 4.61 -13.37
CA GLN A 84 17.49 4.18 -14.63
C GLN A 84 15.98 4.28 -14.61
N ALA A 85 15.33 3.86 -13.52
CA ALA A 85 13.89 3.94 -13.39
C ALA A 85 13.37 5.38 -13.42
N VAL A 86 14.06 6.30 -12.75
CA VAL A 86 13.69 7.72 -12.70
C VAL A 86 13.96 8.42 -14.04
N ALA A 87 15.07 8.06 -14.71
CA ALA A 87 15.50 8.67 -15.98
C ALA A 87 14.77 8.13 -17.22
N HIS A 88 13.91 7.12 -17.06
CA HIS A 88 13.15 6.55 -18.18
C HIS A 88 12.30 7.62 -18.87
N SER A 89 12.11 7.54 -20.19
CA SER A 89 11.37 8.52 -21.00
C SER A 89 9.97 8.81 -20.46
N VAL A 90 9.26 7.78 -20.00
CA VAL A 90 7.93 7.87 -19.37
C VAL A 90 8.00 8.30 -17.90
N GLY A 91 9.15 8.04 -17.26
CA GLY A 91 9.39 8.32 -15.85
C GLY A 91 8.66 7.40 -14.89
N VAL A 92 8.61 7.81 -13.64
CA VAL A 92 7.88 7.17 -12.54
C VAL A 92 6.54 7.88 -12.29
N MET A 93 5.72 7.37 -11.38
CA MET A 93 4.47 8.01 -10.96
C MET A 93 4.74 9.42 -10.41
N GLN A 94 3.94 10.41 -10.84
CA GLN A 94 4.21 11.83 -10.59
C GLN A 94 3.10 12.53 -9.81
N SER A 95 1.87 12.05 -9.93
CA SER A 95 0.67 12.69 -9.35
C SER A 95 -0.34 11.66 -8.87
N ASN A 96 -1.34 12.11 -8.12
CA ASN A 96 -2.43 11.25 -7.67
C ASN A 96 -3.18 10.57 -8.84
N ALA A 97 -3.13 11.14 -10.05
CA ALA A 97 -3.72 10.53 -11.24
C ALA A 97 -2.96 9.26 -11.71
N ASP A 98 -1.73 9.07 -11.23
CA ASP A 98 -0.91 7.88 -11.51
C ASP A 98 -1.01 6.83 -10.40
N ASN A 99 -1.75 7.08 -9.31
CA ASN A 99 -1.87 6.14 -8.20
C ASN A 99 -2.34 4.77 -8.69
N ALA A 100 -1.62 3.72 -8.31
CA ALA A 100 -2.00 2.34 -8.58
C ALA A 100 -3.05 1.92 -7.57
N GLN A 101 -4.30 1.96 -8.00
CA GLN A 101 -5.48 1.66 -7.17
C GLN A 101 -6.35 0.64 -7.89
N LEU A 102 -6.53 -0.52 -7.28
CA LEU A 102 -7.49 -1.49 -7.80
C LEU A 102 -8.90 -1.05 -7.41
N SER A 103 -9.75 -0.88 -8.42
CA SER A 103 -11.15 -0.51 -8.22
C SER A 103 -11.88 -1.52 -7.31
N SER A 104 -12.72 -1.04 -6.42
CA SER A 104 -13.56 -1.89 -5.59
C SER A 104 -14.50 -2.79 -6.42
N LEU A 105 -14.81 -2.42 -7.65
CA LEU A 105 -15.61 -3.23 -8.59
C LEU A 105 -14.94 -4.57 -8.93
N ALA A 106 -13.60 -4.66 -8.84
CA ALA A 106 -12.86 -5.90 -9.04
C ALA A 106 -13.20 -6.98 -8.01
N PHE A 107 -13.71 -6.60 -6.85
CA PHE A 107 -14.08 -7.51 -5.76
C PHE A 107 -15.58 -7.86 -5.72
N GLY A 108 -16.35 -7.41 -6.69
CA GLY A 108 -17.79 -7.64 -6.76
C GLY A 108 -18.53 -7.01 -5.58
N LYS A 109 -19.54 -7.74 -5.05
CA LYS A 109 -20.40 -7.25 -3.96
C LYS A 109 -19.71 -7.09 -2.61
N ASP A 110 -18.56 -7.73 -2.41
CA ASP A 110 -17.85 -7.75 -1.13
C ASP A 110 -16.92 -6.54 -0.95
N GLY A 111 -16.66 -5.79 -2.04
CA GLY A 111 -15.88 -4.57 -2.03
C GLY A 111 -14.43 -4.77 -1.60
N ASN A 112 -13.82 -3.71 -1.08
CA ASN A 112 -12.42 -3.71 -0.66
C ASN A 112 -12.14 -4.76 0.46
N PRO A 113 -11.25 -5.74 0.25
CA PRO A 113 -10.97 -6.79 1.23
C PRO A 113 -10.37 -6.25 2.54
N LEU A 114 -9.65 -5.12 2.51
CA LEU A 114 -9.14 -4.49 3.73
C LEU A 114 -10.29 -3.90 4.56
N TYR A 115 -11.30 -3.31 3.90
CA TYR A 115 -12.50 -2.87 4.60
C TYR A 115 -13.18 -4.05 5.28
N THR A 116 -13.39 -5.14 4.57
CA THR A 116 -14.00 -6.35 5.12
C THR A 116 -13.23 -6.91 6.32
N ALA A 117 -11.89 -6.98 6.23
CA ALA A 117 -11.03 -7.43 7.32
C ALA A 117 -11.11 -6.51 8.56
N CYS A 118 -11.14 -5.18 8.35
CA CYS A 118 -11.25 -4.21 9.44
C CYS A 118 -12.64 -4.20 10.09
N MET A 119 -13.69 -4.56 9.33
CA MET A 119 -15.07 -4.53 9.79
C MET A 119 -15.60 -5.91 10.23
N TYR A 120 -14.80 -6.99 10.05
CA TYR A 120 -15.19 -8.33 10.45
C TYR A 120 -15.48 -8.38 11.97
N ASN A 121 -16.56 -9.04 12.35
CA ASN A 121 -17.06 -9.05 13.72
C ASN A 121 -17.39 -7.68 14.33
N SER A 122 -17.59 -6.67 13.48
CA SER A 122 -17.99 -5.36 13.96
C SER A 122 -19.39 -5.39 14.59
N PRO A 123 -19.57 -4.96 15.86
CA PRO A 123 -20.88 -4.86 16.46
C PRO A 123 -21.72 -3.81 15.72
N ALA A 124 -22.84 -4.21 15.14
CA ALA A 124 -23.85 -3.33 14.52
C ALA A 124 -23.30 -2.34 13.48
N GLY A 125 -22.27 -2.72 12.72
CA GLY A 125 -21.70 -1.86 11.67
C GLY A 125 -20.84 -0.70 12.17
N SER A 126 -20.38 -0.73 13.42
CA SER A 126 -19.45 0.26 13.94
C SER A 126 -18.09 0.14 13.27
N VAL A 127 -17.56 1.23 12.74
CA VAL A 127 -16.21 1.30 12.15
C VAL A 127 -15.07 1.02 13.13
N THR A 128 -15.38 0.94 14.43
CA THR A 128 -14.41 0.60 15.48
C THR A 128 -14.49 -0.84 15.95
N GLY A 129 -15.42 -1.62 15.42
CA GLY A 129 -15.75 -2.96 15.94
C GLY A 129 -15.09 -4.13 15.23
N GLY A 130 -14.24 -3.93 14.24
CA GLY A 130 -13.57 -5.00 13.50
C GLY A 130 -12.40 -5.64 14.24
N ASP A 131 -11.78 -6.63 13.61
CA ASP A 131 -10.63 -7.35 14.16
C ASP A 131 -9.32 -6.53 14.07
N SER A 132 -9.32 -5.43 13.30
CA SER A 132 -8.13 -4.58 13.10
C SER A 132 -8.36 -3.20 13.68
N HIS A 133 -7.43 -2.76 14.52
CA HIS A 133 -7.45 -1.45 15.18
C HIS A 133 -6.16 -0.69 14.94
N ALA A 134 -6.21 0.63 15.13
CA ALA A 134 -5.03 1.47 15.06
C ALA A 134 -4.00 1.06 16.12
N ALA A 135 -2.74 0.92 15.73
CA ALA A 135 -1.67 0.60 16.67
C ALA A 135 -1.35 1.78 17.59
N ALA A 136 -1.00 1.51 18.84
CA ALA A 136 -0.64 2.54 19.82
C ALA A 136 0.53 3.39 19.34
N ASP A 137 1.49 2.81 18.65
CA ASP A 137 2.68 3.50 18.15
C ASP A 137 2.31 4.70 17.28
N ILE A 138 1.53 4.50 16.22
CA ILE A 138 1.13 5.59 15.32
C ILE A 138 0.20 6.59 16.01
N ILE A 139 -0.75 6.12 16.82
CA ILE A 139 -1.69 7.01 17.52
C ILE A 139 -0.96 7.90 18.54
N CYS A 140 0.03 7.38 19.28
CA CYS A 140 0.83 8.19 20.21
C CYS A 140 1.56 9.33 19.48
N TYR A 141 2.20 9.05 18.33
CA TYR A 141 2.83 10.10 17.54
C TYR A 141 1.82 11.13 17.06
N MET A 142 0.72 10.69 16.45
CA MET A 142 -0.29 11.60 15.92
C MET A 142 -1.00 12.43 17.00
N ASN A 143 -1.19 11.87 18.21
CA ASN A 143 -1.72 12.62 19.34
C ASN A 143 -0.70 13.63 19.86
N GLY A 144 0.58 13.22 20.01
CA GLY A 144 1.64 14.08 20.53
C GLY A 144 1.96 15.29 19.65
N TYR A 145 1.85 15.13 18.34
CA TYR A 145 2.07 16.22 17.36
C TYR A 145 0.79 16.91 16.91
N GLU A 146 -0.37 16.55 17.47
CA GLU A 146 -1.68 17.07 17.00
C GLU A 146 -1.87 16.94 15.48
N ASP A 147 -1.40 15.82 14.91
CA ASP A 147 -1.34 15.63 13.46
C ASP A 147 -2.76 15.70 12.83
N PRO A 148 -3.03 16.65 11.91
CA PRO A 148 -4.35 16.83 11.32
C PRO A 148 -4.79 15.65 10.43
N ARG A 149 -3.86 14.78 10.01
CA ARG A 149 -4.18 13.58 9.24
C ARG A 149 -4.83 12.49 10.09
N ARG A 150 -4.70 12.57 11.43
CA ARG A 150 -5.25 11.57 12.36
C ARG A 150 -6.74 11.33 12.14
N GLU A 151 -7.53 12.39 12.02
CA GLU A 151 -8.98 12.29 11.78
C GLU A 151 -9.35 11.71 10.42
N LYS A 152 -8.42 11.73 9.44
CA LYS A 152 -8.62 11.16 8.12
C LYS A 152 -8.29 9.66 8.08
N TYR A 153 -7.33 9.24 8.89
CA TYR A 153 -6.85 7.86 8.91
C TYR A 153 -7.62 6.98 9.89
N PHE A 154 -8.08 7.57 11.00
CA PHE A 154 -8.65 6.81 12.10
C PHE A 154 -9.98 7.39 12.58
N SER A 155 -10.87 6.47 12.99
CA SER A 155 -12.08 6.83 13.70
C SER A 155 -11.78 7.07 15.18
N LYS A 156 -12.59 7.90 15.84
CA LYS A 156 -12.51 8.08 17.28
C LYS A 156 -12.89 6.79 18.00
N ALA A 157 -12.25 6.50 19.13
CA ALA A 157 -12.70 5.49 20.04
C ALA A 157 -14.06 5.89 20.63
N GLN A 158 -14.96 4.94 20.81
CA GLN A 158 -16.29 5.18 21.42
C GLN A 158 -16.23 5.13 22.96
N PHE A 159 -15.10 5.40 23.52
CA PHE A 159 -14.91 5.39 24.97
C PHE A 159 -15.67 6.56 25.60
N SER A 160 -16.49 6.29 26.61
CA SER A 160 -17.26 7.30 27.33
C SER A 160 -16.58 7.67 28.65
N GLY A 161 -16.27 8.95 28.82
CA GLY A 161 -15.71 9.52 30.05
C GLY A 161 -15.27 10.96 29.81
N ASP A 162 -15.41 11.83 30.80
CA ASP A 162 -15.18 13.27 30.66
C ASP A 162 -13.75 13.67 30.26
N ASN A 163 -12.77 12.75 30.37
CA ASN A 163 -11.38 12.96 29.98
C ASN A 163 -10.85 11.84 29.07
N ALA A 164 -11.74 11.10 28.39
CA ALA A 164 -11.29 10.03 27.51
C ALA A 164 -10.60 10.60 26.26
N PRO A 165 -9.43 10.07 25.86
CA PRO A 165 -8.80 10.48 24.63
C PRO A 165 -9.69 10.09 23.45
N GLU A 166 -9.85 11.00 22.50
CA GLU A 166 -10.67 10.76 21.31
C GLU A 166 -10.09 9.65 20.41
N TYR A 167 -8.76 9.54 20.38
CA TYR A 167 -8.05 8.53 19.59
C TYR A 167 -7.18 7.69 20.49
N VAL A 168 -7.45 6.39 20.50
CA VAL A 168 -6.77 5.40 21.35
C VAL A 168 -6.22 4.28 20.48
N GLY A 169 -4.91 4.07 20.53
CA GLY A 169 -4.26 2.97 19.82
C GLY A 169 -4.14 1.71 20.67
N MET A 170 -4.28 0.56 20.04
CA MET A 170 -4.10 -0.75 20.69
C MET A 170 -2.61 -1.07 20.84
N ARG A 171 -2.17 -1.38 22.04
CA ARG A 171 -0.80 -1.82 22.29
C ARG A 171 -0.59 -3.24 21.79
N ARG A 172 0.56 -3.50 21.20
CA ARG A 172 0.96 -4.86 20.79
C ARG A 172 1.18 -5.76 22.01
N GLY A 173 0.84 -7.03 21.88
CA GLY A 173 1.10 -8.04 22.90
C GLY A 173 0.23 -7.97 24.16
N ILE A 174 -0.84 -7.18 24.16
CA ILE A 174 -1.81 -7.18 25.26
C ILE A 174 -2.77 -8.35 25.14
N ALA A 175 -3.34 -8.76 26.27
CA ALA A 175 -4.52 -9.63 26.26
C ALA A 175 -5.69 -8.86 25.62
N ILE A 176 -6.24 -9.40 24.55
CA ILE A 176 -7.33 -8.75 23.83
C ILE A 176 -8.61 -8.82 24.66
N PRO A 177 -9.27 -7.67 24.96
CA PRO A 177 -10.56 -7.67 25.63
C PRO A 177 -11.62 -8.43 24.79
N ALA A 178 -12.76 -8.71 25.41
CA ALA A 178 -13.86 -9.32 24.67
C ALA A 178 -14.23 -8.51 23.42
N LEU A 179 -14.51 -9.17 22.30
CA LEU A 179 -14.85 -8.53 21.02
C LEU A 179 -15.97 -7.47 21.13
N SER A 180 -16.92 -7.69 22.04
CA SER A 180 -18.01 -6.76 22.30
C SER A 180 -17.56 -5.40 22.87
N THR A 181 -16.35 -5.31 23.40
CA THR A 181 -15.81 -4.09 24.04
C THR A 181 -14.62 -3.50 23.33
N VAL A 182 -13.86 -4.31 22.59
CA VAL A 182 -12.62 -3.88 21.94
C VAL A 182 -12.85 -2.72 20.97
N GLY A 183 -13.90 -2.77 20.18
CA GLY A 183 -14.27 -1.73 19.24
C GLY A 183 -14.72 -0.41 19.90
N LEU A 184 -15.09 -0.44 21.17
CA LEU A 184 -15.42 0.77 21.93
C LEU A 184 -14.18 1.43 22.53
N LEU A 185 -13.16 0.64 22.85
CA LEU A 185 -11.96 1.09 23.57
C LEU A 185 -10.87 1.64 22.66
N TYR A 186 -10.83 1.23 21.40
CA TYR A 186 -9.75 1.55 20.48
C TYR A 186 -10.25 2.16 19.16
N SER A 187 -9.41 3.02 18.58
CA SER A 187 -9.65 3.62 17.27
C SER A 187 -9.57 2.57 16.16
N GLY A 188 -10.50 2.61 15.23
CA GLY A 188 -10.48 1.82 14.00
C GLY A 188 -9.87 2.58 12.84
N VAL A 189 -9.73 1.91 11.69
CA VAL A 189 -9.32 2.52 10.43
C VAL A 189 -10.52 3.24 9.81
N ASN A 190 -10.28 4.43 9.26
CA ASN A 190 -11.30 5.21 8.59
C ASN A 190 -11.26 4.92 7.07
N PHE A 191 -12.36 4.40 6.55
CA PHE A 191 -12.57 4.19 5.11
C PHE A 191 -13.56 5.22 4.60
N VAL A 192 -13.08 6.18 3.79
CA VAL A 192 -13.89 7.32 3.33
C VAL A 192 -15.14 6.85 2.59
N ASP A 193 -14.99 5.88 1.70
CA ASP A 193 -16.07 5.33 0.87
C ASP A 193 -16.52 3.92 1.32
N GLY A 194 -16.18 3.53 2.53
CA GLY A 194 -16.50 2.20 3.06
C GLY A 194 -16.02 1.07 2.16
N MET A 195 -16.90 0.16 1.78
CA MET A 195 -16.60 -0.96 0.87
C MET A 195 -16.17 -0.51 -0.53
N ALA A 196 -16.57 0.68 -0.97
CA ALA A 196 -16.25 1.22 -2.28
C ALA A 196 -14.85 1.87 -2.35
N THR A 197 -14.15 1.99 -1.22
CA THR A 197 -12.77 2.51 -1.19
C THR A 197 -11.87 1.63 -2.07
N PRO A 198 -11.13 2.19 -3.05
CA PRO A 198 -10.20 1.43 -3.87
C PRO A 198 -9.08 0.80 -3.04
N LEU A 199 -8.59 -0.37 -3.44
CA LEU A 199 -7.44 -0.99 -2.81
C LEU A 199 -6.15 -0.35 -3.33
N GLN A 200 -5.46 0.38 -2.49
CA GLN A 200 -4.22 1.09 -2.81
C GLN A 200 -3.02 0.13 -2.87
N TRP A 201 -2.31 0.08 -4.00
CA TRP A 201 -1.06 -0.67 -4.16
C TRP A 201 0.18 0.21 -4.03
N MET A 202 0.14 1.39 -4.66
CA MET A 202 1.22 2.37 -4.63
C MET A 202 0.66 3.77 -4.91
N ASN A 203 1.21 4.79 -4.28
CA ASN A 203 0.82 6.16 -4.53
C ASN A 203 2.02 7.02 -4.93
N ALA A 204 1.76 8.12 -5.64
CA ALA A 204 2.78 9.04 -6.10
C ALA A 204 3.54 9.71 -4.96
N ALA A 205 2.93 9.87 -3.80
CA ALA A 205 3.63 10.45 -2.63
C ALA A 205 4.75 9.52 -2.14
N GLU A 206 4.52 8.20 -2.09
CA GLU A 206 5.58 7.22 -1.78
C GLU A 206 6.73 7.35 -2.77
N VAL A 207 6.41 7.42 -4.07
CA VAL A 207 7.43 7.54 -5.12
C VAL A 207 8.23 8.85 -5.00
N ALA A 208 7.57 9.94 -4.62
CA ALA A 208 8.25 11.20 -4.36
C ALA A 208 9.25 11.10 -3.19
N PHE A 209 8.90 10.40 -2.12
CA PHE A 209 9.83 10.11 -1.02
C PHE A 209 10.99 9.21 -1.45
N LEU A 210 10.73 8.13 -2.18
CA LEU A 210 11.77 7.24 -2.71
C LEU A 210 12.77 7.96 -3.64
N LYS A 211 12.31 8.99 -4.36
CA LYS A 211 13.18 9.83 -5.18
C LYS A 211 14.02 10.82 -4.37
N ALA A 212 13.53 11.26 -3.23
CA ALA A 212 14.21 12.21 -2.36
C ALA A 212 15.30 11.55 -1.51
N GLU A 213 15.16 10.28 -1.21
CA GLU A 213 16.11 9.46 -0.46
C GLU A 213 17.29 9.02 -1.31
#